data_f62f1f91fbce05768474a106c3e8f3b0
#
_entry.id   f62f1f91fbce05768474a106c3e8f3b0
#
_cell.length_a   1.000
_cell.length_b   1.000
_cell.length_c   1.000
_cell.angle_alpha   90.00
_cell.angle_beta   90.00
_cell.angle_gamma   90.00
#
_symmetry.space_group_name_H-M   'P 1'
#
loop_
_entity.id
_entity.type
_entity.pdbx_description
1 polymer ?
#
loop_
_entity_poly.entity_id
_entity_poly.type
_entity_poly.pdbx_seq_one_letter_code
_entity_poly.pdbx_strand_id
1 'polypeptide(L)'
;MPTGSAAAAGEPEFAIIGGGLVGWSIAYGLVRMGRRVVVHDEGDVALRAARGNFGQVWVQDKGVGVPEYHRLTRESAVQWSELARGLLDAGGIDAGLRQPGGFAFCFDADAFEARARLMRRIQAEAGDFGFEFEMLERDSLERRLCSAPELGLGPKVVGASYTPYDGHVNPLRLLQALYQSAIALGATHRFGAPVEAIDPVVGGDGFEVRTAWGSAWAPQVVLAAGLGNERLAPMVGVHCPVRPVRGQVLVTEKVRPILGFPTNDIRQTDEGGLLLGSSQEEAGFDDRVTIGNASAIARRAVDTFPFIANLRIVRSWAALRVMTPDGLPIYEASTAHPGAWVVSCHSGVTLAALHVHGVAAAISRGRLPAQVEHCSAARFAVPVAHAAGGEAHVPQAA
;
A
#
# COMPACT_ATOMS: atom_id res chain seq x y z
N MET A 1 -30.32 21.16 25.61
CA MET A 1 -29.06 20.55 26.07
C MET A 1 -29.35 19.10 26.47
N PRO A 2 -28.97 18.10 25.64
CA PRO A 2 -28.79 16.76 26.16
C PRO A 2 -27.29 16.53 26.33
N THR A 3 -26.88 16.44 27.60
CA THR A 3 -25.58 15.91 28.01
C THR A 3 -25.55 14.42 27.69
N GLY A 4 -25.01 14.07 26.50
CA GLY A 4 -24.66 12.70 26.21
C GLY A 4 -23.56 12.25 27.17
N SER A 5 -23.90 11.35 28.07
CA SER A 5 -22.97 10.59 28.87
C SER A 5 -21.97 9.90 27.97
N ALA A 6 -20.72 10.41 27.92
CA ALA A 6 -19.60 9.65 27.42
C ALA A 6 -19.47 8.43 28.35
N ALA A 7 -19.86 7.26 27.89
CA ALA A 7 -19.51 6.01 28.53
C ALA A 7 -17.99 6.03 28.74
N ALA A 8 -17.55 5.80 29.97
CA ALA A 8 -16.14 5.74 30.34
C ALA A 8 -15.48 4.72 29.42
N ALA A 9 -14.68 5.19 28.48
CA ALA A 9 -13.92 4.34 27.60
C ALA A 9 -12.97 3.53 28.50
N GLY A 10 -13.19 2.22 28.60
CA GLY A 10 -12.28 1.33 29.29
C GLY A 10 -10.88 1.43 28.66
N GLU A 11 -9.84 1.06 29.41
CA GLU A 11 -8.46 1.07 28.92
C GLU A 11 -8.33 0.34 27.58
N PRO A 12 -7.51 0.83 26.64
CA PRO A 12 -7.33 0.20 25.33
C PRO A 12 -6.71 -1.20 25.46
N GLU A 13 -7.18 -2.15 24.67
CA GLU A 13 -6.55 -3.47 24.54
C GLU A 13 -5.37 -3.42 23.58
N PHE A 14 -5.42 -2.52 22.58
CA PHE A 14 -4.40 -2.35 21.56
C PHE A 14 -4.04 -0.88 21.40
N ALA A 15 -2.73 -0.60 21.42
CA ALA A 15 -2.18 0.65 20.95
C ALA A 15 -1.56 0.44 19.55
N ILE A 16 -2.09 1.12 18.54
CA ILE A 16 -1.55 1.11 17.18
C ILE A 16 -0.63 2.32 17.03
N ILE A 17 0.60 2.09 16.61
CA ILE A 17 1.60 3.13 16.43
C ILE A 17 1.73 3.43 14.93
N GLY A 18 1.21 4.58 14.52
CA GLY A 18 1.13 5.03 13.13
C GLY A 18 -0.28 4.99 12.57
N GLY A 19 -0.83 6.16 12.24
CA GLY A 19 -2.16 6.39 11.65
C GLY A 19 -2.13 6.42 10.11
N GLY A 20 -1.25 5.64 9.48
CA GLY A 20 -1.23 5.42 8.05
C GLY A 20 -2.24 4.38 7.59
N LEU A 21 -2.20 4.01 6.29
CA LEU A 21 -3.12 3.00 5.71
C LEU A 21 -3.04 1.67 6.46
N VAL A 22 -1.84 1.21 6.81
CA VAL A 22 -1.63 -0.06 7.52
C VAL A 22 -2.24 0.01 8.92
N GLY A 23 -1.88 1.04 9.69
CA GLY A 23 -2.37 1.19 11.07
C GLY A 23 -3.89 1.34 11.14
N TRP A 24 -4.49 2.20 10.30
CA TRP A 24 -5.94 2.34 10.29
C TRP A 24 -6.67 1.10 9.74
N SER A 25 -6.06 0.34 8.81
CA SER A 25 -6.64 -0.94 8.37
C SER A 25 -6.69 -1.95 9.53
N ILE A 26 -5.60 -2.08 10.29
CA ILE A 26 -5.55 -2.98 11.45
C ILE A 26 -6.50 -2.49 12.55
N ALA A 27 -6.50 -1.18 12.85
CA ALA A 27 -7.40 -0.59 13.84
C ALA A 27 -8.87 -0.85 13.48
N TYR A 28 -9.27 -0.58 12.23
CA TYR A 28 -10.63 -0.86 11.76
C TYR A 28 -10.99 -2.34 11.88
N GLY A 29 -10.08 -3.23 11.49
CA GLY A 29 -10.28 -4.68 11.64
C GLY A 29 -10.48 -5.09 13.09
N LEU A 30 -9.70 -4.54 14.03
CA LEU A 30 -9.81 -4.84 15.46
C LEU A 30 -11.12 -4.31 16.08
N VAL A 31 -11.50 -3.05 15.80
CA VAL A 31 -12.75 -2.51 16.37
C VAL A 31 -14.01 -3.17 15.81
N ARG A 32 -13.99 -3.66 14.56
CA ARG A 32 -15.08 -4.51 14.02
C ARG A 32 -15.30 -5.79 14.83
N MET A 33 -14.29 -6.26 15.54
CA MET A 33 -14.35 -7.42 16.44
C MET A 33 -14.63 -7.04 17.89
N GLY A 34 -14.99 -5.78 18.16
CA GLY A 34 -15.29 -5.28 19.49
C GLY A 34 -14.07 -5.01 20.36
N ARG A 35 -12.85 -4.94 19.77
CA ARG A 35 -11.63 -4.63 20.52
C ARG A 35 -11.51 -3.12 20.76
N ARG A 36 -11.04 -2.74 21.94
CA ARG A 36 -10.76 -1.33 22.28
C ARG A 36 -9.37 -0.95 21.74
N VAL A 37 -9.35 0.04 20.86
CA VAL A 37 -8.14 0.45 20.13
C VAL A 37 -7.89 1.94 20.32
N VAL A 38 -6.63 2.29 20.58
CA VAL A 38 -6.12 3.66 20.44
C VAL A 38 -5.06 3.71 19.36
N VAL A 39 -5.13 4.72 18.47
CA VAL A 39 -4.13 4.96 17.43
C VAL A 39 -3.32 6.19 17.79
N HIS A 40 -2.00 6.05 17.87
CA HIS A 40 -1.05 7.14 18.04
C HIS A 40 -0.43 7.50 16.70
N ASP A 41 -0.41 8.78 16.36
CA ASP A 41 0.18 9.27 15.12
C ASP A 41 0.89 10.61 15.33
N GLU A 42 2.02 10.79 14.68
CA GLU A 42 2.82 12.04 14.77
C GLU A 42 2.13 13.25 14.13
N GLY A 43 1.03 13.01 13.40
CA GLY A 43 0.26 14.06 12.75
C GLY A 43 0.69 14.30 11.31
N ASP A 44 0.16 15.38 10.77
CA ASP A 44 0.11 15.65 9.34
C ASP A 44 1.18 16.64 8.88
N VAL A 45 2.44 16.34 9.16
CA VAL A 45 3.56 17.25 8.89
C VAL A 45 4.21 17.07 7.51
N ALA A 46 3.91 15.98 6.77
CA ALA A 46 4.51 15.71 5.47
C ALA A 46 3.60 14.82 4.59
N LEU A 47 3.88 14.77 3.29
CA LEU A 47 3.29 13.79 2.37
C LEU A 47 3.87 12.40 2.65
N ARG A 48 3.35 11.74 3.67
CA ARG A 48 3.72 10.37 4.01
C ARG A 48 3.23 9.38 2.95
N ALA A 49 3.80 8.16 2.95
CA ALA A 49 3.44 7.10 2.00
C ALA A 49 1.93 6.88 1.85
N ALA A 50 1.17 6.97 2.94
CA ALA A 50 -0.29 6.82 2.94
C ALA A 50 -1.03 7.90 2.14
N ARG A 51 -0.49 9.11 2.01
CA ARG A 51 -1.13 10.25 1.33
C ARG A 51 -0.56 10.53 -0.04
N GLY A 52 0.73 10.27 -0.23
CA GLY A 52 1.43 10.54 -1.48
C GLY A 52 1.42 9.37 -2.47
N ASN A 53 0.76 8.24 -2.14
CA ASN A 53 0.76 7.08 -3.01
C ASN A 53 -0.16 7.24 -4.22
N PHE A 54 0.04 6.38 -5.22
CA PHE A 54 -0.67 6.41 -6.48
C PHE A 54 -2.10 5.86 -6.39
N GLY A 55 -2.42 5.05 -5.37
CA GLY A 55 -3.74 4.48 -5.13
C GLY A 55 -4.05 3.22 -5.92
N GLN A 56 -3.07 2.45 -6.32
CA GLN A 56 -3.29 1.20 -7.05
C GLN A 56 -3.58 0.01 -6.13
N VAL A 57 -4.60 -0.75 -6.50
CA VAL A 57 -4.77 -2.16 -6.15
C VAL A 57 -4.11 -2.93 -7.29
N TRP A 58 -2.91 -3.46 -7.07
CA TRP A 58 -2.07 -3.96 -8.16
C TRP A 58 -1.45 -5.32 -7.83
N VAL A 59 -1.65 -6.29 -8.70
CA VAL A 59 -1.28 -7.70 -8.48
C VAL A 59 -0.25 -8.21 -9.49
N GLN A 60 -0.33 -7.78 -10.74
CA GLN A 60 0.40 -8.36 -11.86
C GLN A 60 1.93 -8.19 -11.84
N ASP A 61 2.48 -7.46 -10.85
CA ASP A 61 3.93 -7.32 -10.66
C ASP A 61 4.37 -7.78 -9.27
N LYS A 62 3.50 -8.45 -8.52
CA LYS A 62 3.76 -8.80 -7.12
C LYS A 62 4.16 -10.26 -6.97
N GLY A 63 5.16 -10.51 -6.15
CA GLY A 63 5.51 -11.85 -5.69
C GLY A 63 6.17 -12.73 -6.74
N VAL A 64 6.84 -12.16 -7.74
CA VAL A 64 7.64 -12.95 -8.68
C VAL A 64 8.75 -13.68 -7.94
N GLY A 65 8.77 -15.01 -8.03
CA GLY A 65 9.69 -15.86 -7.25
C GLY A 65 9.32 -16.02 -5.77
N VAL A 66 8.18 -15.46 -5.34
CA VAL A 66 7.63 -15.62 -3.98
C VAL A 66 6.11 -15.85 -4.09
N PRO A 67 5.70 -17.08 -4.46
CA PRO A 67 4.29 -17.41 -4.73
C PRO A 67 3.34 -17.06 -3.58
N GLU A 68 3.82 -17.21 -2.34
CA GLU A 68 3.06 -16.90 -1.13
C GLU A 68 2.68 -15.42 -1.10
N TYR A 69 3.61 -14.51 -1.47
CA TYR A 69 3.32 -13.09 -1.52
C TYR A 69 2.39 -12.73 -2.68
N HIS A 70 2.55 -13.38 -3.84
CA HIS A 70 1.58 -13.24 -4.93
C HIS A 70 0.17 -13.62 -4.47
N ARG A 71 0.04 -14.76 -3.78
CA ARG A 71 -1.24 -15.22 -3.21
C ARG A 71 -1.85 -14.18 -2.28
N LEU A 72 -1.07 -13.64 -1.33
CA LEU A 72 -1.54 -12.61 -0.40
C LEU A 72 -2.09 -11.37 -1.11
N THR A 73 -1.37 -10.88 -2.12
CA THR A 73 -1.80 -9.67 -2.86
C THR A 73 -3.06 -9.91 -3.67
N ARG A 74 -3.18 -11.10 -4.29
CA ARG A 74 -4.38 -11.48 -5.03
C ARG A 74 -5.58 -11.73 -4.12
N GLU A 75 -5.41 -12.44 -3.00
CA GLU A 75 -6.48 -12.62 -2.00
C GLU A 75 -6.99 -11.28 -1.50
N SER A 76 -6.07 -10.37 -1.18
CA SER A 76 -6.43 -9.01 -0.77
C SER A 76 -7.18 -8.26 -1.87
N ALA A 77 -6.74 -8.37 -3.13
CA ALA A 77 -7.41 -7.72 -4.26
C ALA A 77 -8.85 -8.23 -4.47
N VAL A 78 -9.09 -9.52 -4.28
CA VAL A 78 -10.44 -10.12 -4.35
C VAL A 78 -11.34 -9.62 -3.21
N GLN A 79 -10.80 -9.41 -2.01
CA GLN A 79 -11.54 -8.94 -0.84
C GLN A 79 -11.82 -7.43 -0.85
N TRP A 80 -11.27 -6.68 -1.81
CA TRP A 80 -11.38 -5.22 -1.84
C TRP A 80 -12.81 -4.72 -1.95
N SER A 81 -13.67 -5.38 -2.71
CA SER A 81 -15.09 -4.99 -2.86
C SER A 81 -15.86 -5.10 -1.54
N GLU A 82 -15.54 -6.12 -0.73
CA GLU A 82 -16.10 -6.28 0.61
C GLU A 82 -15.60 -5.17 1.55
N LEU A 83 -14.29 -4.90 1.53
CA LEU A 83 -13.71 -3.82 2.32
C LEU A 83 -14.34 -2.47 1.97
N ALA A 84 -14.43 -2.13 0.67
CA ALA A 84 -14.98 -0.84 0.23
C ALA A 84 -16.43 -0.65 0.69
N ARG A 85 -17.25 -1.70 0.59
CA ARG A 85 -18.63 -1.69 1.09
C ARG A 85 -18.68 -1.50 2.60
N GLY A 86 -17.88 -2.29 3.35
CA GLY A 86 -17.85 -2.19 4.82
C GLY A 86 -17.40 -0.81 5.32
N LEU A 87 -16.50 -0.14 4.62
CA LEU A 87 -16.07 1.22 4.93
C LEU A 87 -17.19 2.24 4.67
N LEU A 88 -17.89 2.10 3.56
CA LEU A 88 -19.03 2.95 3.24
C LEU A 88 -20.16 2.79 4.28
N ASP A 89 -20.48 1.55 4.64
CA ASP A 89 -21.54 1.24 5.60
C ASP A 89 -21.21 1.75 7.01
N ALA A 90 -19.96 1.63 7.45
CA ALA A 90 -19.56 2.01 8.80
C ALA A 90 -19.21 3.50 8.95
N GLY A 91 -18.55 4.09 7.95
CA GLY A 91 -18.01 5.45 8.02
C GLY A 91 -18.65 6.46 7.07
N GLY A 92 -19.56 6.01 6.20
CA GLY A 92 -20.26 6.86 5.22
C GLY A 92 -19.37 7.42 4.10
N ILE A 93 -18.14 6.91 3.94
CA ILE A 93 -17.17 7.42 2.95
C ILE A 93 -16.86 6.36 1.91
N ASP A 94 -17.16 6.67 0.64
CA ASP A 94 -16.74 5.86 -0.49
C ASP A 94 -15.23 6.03 -0.75
N ALA A 95 -14.46 4.96 -0.65
CA ALA A 95 -13.03 4.95 -0.97
C ALA A 95 -12.74 5.16 -2.47
N GLY A 96 -13.76 5.16 -3.32
CA GLY A 96 -13.63 5.32 -4.76
C GLY A 96 -12.97 4.11 -5.42
N LEU A 97 -13.33 2.88 -4.99
CA LEU A 97 -12.81 1.66 -5.61
C LEU A 97 -13.31 1.54 -7.05
N ARG A 98 -12.38 1.38 -7.96
CA ARG A 98 -12.61 0.98 -9.36
C ARG A 98 -11.69 -0.20 -9.68
N GLN A 99 -12.26 -1.36 -9.98
CA GLN A 99 -11.51 -2.60 -10.22
C GLN A 99 -11.95 -3.26 -11.55
N PRO A 100 -11.75 -2.56 -12.67
CA PRO A 100 -12.08 -3.06 -14.01
C PRO A 100 -10.99 -3.97 -14.60
N GLY A 101 -9.97 -4.31 -13.85
CA GLY A 101 -8.70 -4.81 -14.33
C GLY A 101 -7.71 -3.67 -14.63
N GLY A 102 -6.47 -4.04 -14.99
CA GLY A 102 -5.42 -3.07 -15.26
C GLY A 102 -4.49 -3.51 -16.38
N PHE A 103 -3.86 -2.53 -17.03
CA PHE A 103 -2.94 -2.75 -18.15
C PHE A 103 -1.52 -2.33 -17.80
N ALA A 104 -0.52 -3.17 -18.17
CA ALA A 104 0.88 -2.77 -18.19
C ALA A 104 1.35 -2.75 -19.63
N PHE A 105 1.63 -1.55 -20.14
CA PHE A 105 2.00 -1.33 -21.53
C PHE A 105 3.46 -1.68 -21.81
N CYS A 106 3.73 -2.18 -23.02
CA CYS A 106 5.05 -2.52 -23.53
C CYS A 106 5.36 -1.63 -24.74
N PHE A 107 6.59 -1.10 -24.80
CA PHE A 107 6.99 -0.09 -25.78
C PHE A 107 7.91 -0.61 -26.87
N ASP A 108 8.31 -1.87 -26.82
CA ASP A 108 9.05 -2.59 -27.84
C ASP A 108 8.80 -4.09 -27.73
N ALA A 109 9.27 -4.85 -28.74
CA ALA A 109 9.07 -6.29 -28.81
C ALA A 109 9.77 -7.04 -27.67
N ASP A 110 10.95 -6.61 -27.25
CA ASP A 110 11.72 -7.26 -26.17
C ASP A 110 11.01 -7.09 -24.84
N ALA A 111 10.47 -5.88 -24.55
CA ALA A 111 9.66 -5.61 -23.39
C ALA A 111 8.36 -6.44 -23.38
N PHE A 112 7.71 -6.61 -24.53
CA PHE A 112 6.50 -7.43 -24.66
C PHE A 112 6.79 -8.91 -24.36
N GLU A 113 7.85 -9.45 -24.93
CA GLU A 113 8.26 -10.84 -24.67
C GLU A 113 8.73 -11.05 -23.24
N ALA A 114 9.47 -10.11 -22.66
CA ALA A 114 9.86 -10.14 -21.26
C ALA A 114 8.62 -10.14 -20.35
N ARG A 115 7.64 -9.28 -20.65
CA ARG A 115 6.36 -9.20 -19.94
C ARG A 115 5.58 -10.50 -20.06
N ALA A 116 5.53 -11.12 -21.23
CA ALA A 116 4.84 -12.38 -21.44
C ALA A 116 5.50 -13.53 -20.64
N ARG A 117 6.84 -13.55 -20.58
CA ARG A 117 7.56 -14.52 -19.73
C ARG A 117 7.25 -14.31 -18.26
N LEU A 118 7.23 -13.05 -17.80
CA LEU A 118 6.88 -12.71 -16.42
C LEU A 118 5.47 -13.18 -16.05
N MET A 119 4.47 -12.89 -16.88
CA MET A 119 3.08 -13.28 -16.62
C MET A 119 2.90 -14.80 -16.58
N ARG A 120 3.53 -15.53 -17.52
CA ARG A 120 3.52 -17.01 -17.51
C ARG A 120 4.21 -17.58 -16.26
N ARG A 121 5.29 -16.95 -15.81
CA ARG A 121 5.98 -17.35 -14.58
C ARG A 121 5.07 -17.17 -13.36
N ILE A 122 4.45 -16.00 -13.18
CA ILE A 122 3.49 -15.75 -12.09
C ILE A 122 2.34 -16.77 -12.15
N GLN A 123 1.79 -17.05 -13.33
CA GLN A 123 0.73 -18.03 -13.50
C GLN A 123 1.17 -19.45 -13.09
N ALA A 124 2.37 -19.87 -13.49
CA ALA A 124 2.92 -21.16 -13.12
C ALA A 124 3.19 -21.27 -11.60
N GLU A 125 3.74 -20.19 -11.00
CA GLU A 125 4.00 -20.10 -9.56
C GLU A 125 2.70 -20.06 -8.74
N ALA A 126 1.60 -19.53 -9.27
CA ALA A 126 0.31 -19.49 -8.59
C ALA A 126 -0.32 -20.87 -8.39
N GLY A 127 0.05 -21.89 -9.18
CA GLY A 127 -0.46 -23.25 -9.06
C GLY A 127 -2.00 -23.31 -9.09
N ASP A 128 -2.59 -24.14 -8.22
CA ASP A 128 -4.05 -24.32 -8.12
C ASP A 128 -4.80 -23.05 -7.69
N PHE A 129 -4.11 -22.10 -7.06
CA PHE A 129 -4.69 -20.81 -6.75
C PHE A 129 -5.03 -20.01 -8.01
N GLY A 130 -4.29 -20.23 -9.10
CA GLY A 130 -4.46 -19.69 -10.42
C GLY A 130 -4.18 -18.17 -10.50
N PHE A 131 -3.84 -17.70 -11.67
CA PHE A 131 -3.69 -16.28 -12.00
C PHE A 131 -4.15 -16.06 -13.44
N GLU A 132 -5.15 -15.22 -13.61
CA GLU A 132 -5.69 -14.89 -14.92
C GLU A 132 -5.00 -13.66 -15.49
N PHE A 133 -4.51 -13.78 -16.72
CA PHE A 133 -3.94 -12.66 -17.46
C PHE A 133 -4.14 -12.85 -18.97
N GLU A 134 -4.07 -11.77 -19.69
CA GLU A 134 -4.04 -11.74 -21.15
C GLU A 134 -2.81 -10.96 -21.63
N MET A 135 -2.13 -11.47 -22.65
CA MET A 135 -1.16 -10.67 -23.41
C MET A 135 -1.87 -10.17 -24.68
N LEU A 136 -1.94 -8.86 -24.82
CA LEU A 136 -2.64 -8.19 -25.92
C LEU A 136 -1.62 -7.51 -26.82
N GLU A 137 -1.47 -8.01 -28.04
CA GLU A 137 -0.76 -7.28 -29.11
C GLU A 137 -1.53 -6.00 -29.47
N ARG A 138 -0.85 -5.07 -30.15
CA ARG A 138 -1.36 -3.74 -30.47
C ARG A 138 -2.79 -3.75 -31.02
N ASP A 139 -3.06 -4.53 -32.07
CA ASP A 139 -4.39 -4.56 -32.71
C ASP A 139 -5.49 -5.03 -31.75
N SER A 140 -5.18 -6.01 -30.89
CA SER A 140 -6.13 -6.52 -29.89
C SER A 140 -6.34 -5.51 -28.78
N LEU A 141 -5.28 -4.81 -28.39
CA LEU A 141 -5.33 -3.74 -27.40
C LEU A 141 -6.16 -2.55 -27.91
N GLU A 142 -5.98 -2.11 -29.15
CA GLU A 142 -6.78 -1.06 -29.77
C GLU A 142 -8.27 -1.44 -29.84
N ARG A 143 -8.59 -2.68 -30.18
CA ARG A 143 -9.99 -3.18 -30.13
C ARG A 143 -10.55 -3.17 -28.70
N ARG A 144 -9.74 -3.54 -27.71
CA ARG A 144 -10.17 -3.54 -26.29
C ARG A 144 -10.45 -2.12 -25.77
N LEU A 145 -9.73 -1.13 -26.30
CA LEU A 145 -9.81 0.29 -25.93
C LEU A 145 -10.76 1.09 -26.84
N CYS A 146 -11.40 0.48 -27.83
CA CYS A 146 -12.21 1.18 -28.85
C CYS A 146 -13.39 1.97 -28.29
N SER A 147 -13.81 1.72 -27.05
CA SER A 147 -14.85 2.51 -26.37
C SER A 147 -14.41 3.94 -26.00
N ALA A 148 -13.10 4.21 -26.10
CA ALA A 148 -12.51 5.53 -25.85
C ALA A 148 -11.52 5.89 -26.97
N PRO A 149 -12.02 6.13 -28.21
CA PRO A 149 -11.15 6.37 -29.38
C PRO A 149 -10.22 7.59 -29.21
N GLU A 150 -10.59 8.52 -28.36
CA GLU A 150 -9.77 9.70 -28.06
C GLU A 150 -8.48 9.35 -27.30
N LEU A 151 -8.44 8.20 -26.62
CA LEU A 151 -7.22 7.76 -25.95
C LEU A 151 -6.06 7.63 -26.94
N GLY A 152 -6.28 7.02 -28.09
CA GLY A 152 -5.29 6.81 -29.14
C GLY A 152 -3.96 6.27 -28.59
N LEU A 153 -3.55 5.05 -28.94
CA LEU A 153 -2.27 4.53 -28.47
C LEU A 153 -1.10 5.24 -29.15
N GLY A 154 -0.09 5.54 -28.37
CA GLY A 154 1.18 6.05 -28.90
C GLY A 154 1.83 5.07 -29.87
N PRO A 155 2.62 5.57 -30.87
CA PRO A 155 3.19 4.71 -31.91
C PRO A 155 4.22 3.70 -31.38
N LYS A 156 4.80 3.95 -30.23
CA LYS A 156 5.75 3.03 -29.57
C LYS A 156 5.08 1.88 -28.82
N VAL A 157 3.80 1.97 -28.52
CA VAL A 157 3.11 0.90 -27.79
C VAL A 157 2.89 -0.29 -28.72
N VAL A 158 3.52 -1.42 -28.40
CA VAL A 158 3.40 -2.67 -29.17
C VAL A 158 2.37 -3.64 -28.59
N GLY A 159 2.00 -3.47 -27.33
CA GLY A 159 1.01 -4.29 -26.66
C GLY A 159 0.98 -4.03 -25.15
N ALA A 160 0.26 -4.89 -24.42
CA ALA A 160 0.16 -4.81 -22.97
C ALA A 160 -0.15 -6.17 -22.35
N SER A 161 0.15 -6.36 -21.05
CA SER A 161 -0.52 -7.37 -20.25
C SER A 161 -1.77 -6.78 -19.59
N TYR A 162 -2.78 -7.60 -19.40
CA TYR A 162 -4.01 -7.29 -18.68
C TYR A 162 -4.27 -8.35 -17.61
N THR A 163 -4.78 -7.95 -16.45
CA THR A 163 -5.36 -8.86 -15.45
C THR A 163 -6.63 -8.25 -14.85
N PRO A 164 -7.68 -9.07 -14.57
CA PRO A 164 -8.92 -8.58 -14.00
C PRO A 164 -8.81 -8.21 -12.51
N TYR A 165 -7.73 -8.57 -11.83
CA TYR A 165 -7.55 -8.34 -10.39
C TYR A 165 -7.11 -6.92 -10.05
N ASP A 166 -6.56 -6.19 -11.02
CA ASP A 166 -6.04 -4.85 -10.81
C ASP A 166 -7.14 -3.79 -10.79
N GLY A 167 -6.85 -2.72 -10.08
CA GLY A 167 -7.76 -1.61 -9.92
C GLY A 167 -7.09 -0.41 -9.26
N HIS A 168 -7.90 0.53 -8.83
CA HIS A 168 -7.43 1.69 -8.07
C HIS A 168 -8.48 2.21 -7.10
N VAL A 169 -8.01 3.01 -6.15
CA VAL A 169 -8.83 3.77 -5.20
C VAL A 169 -8.35 5.21 -5.16
N ASN A 170 -9.14 6.09 -4.56
CA ASN A 170 -8.63 7.37 -4.11
C ASN A 170 -7.92 7.18 -2.74
N PRO A 171 -6.58 7.30 -2.66
CA PRO A 171 -5.85 6.97 -1.43
C PRO A 171 -6.19 7.89 -0.26
N LEU A 172 -6.57 9.14 -0.51
CA LEU A 172 -6.98 10.07 0.54
C LEU A 172 -8.38 9.73 1.07
N ARG A 173 -9.31 9.39 0.17
CA ARG A 173 -10.64 8.90 0.58
C ARG A 173 -10.54 7.57 1.30
N LEU A 174 -9.66 6.66 0.86
CA LEU A 174 -9.41 5.40 1.56
C LEU A 174 -8.91 5.64 2.98
N LEU A 175 -7.90 6.50 3.15
CA LEU A 175 -7.37 6.82 4.49
C LEU A 175 -8.46 7.42 5.38
N GLN A 176 -9.25 8.34 4.83
CA GLN A 176 -10.36 8.96 5.54
C GLN A 176 -11.47 7.94 5.88
N ALA A 177 -11.81 7.05 4.94
CA ALA A 177 -12.81 6.01 5.16
C ALA A 177 -12.41 5.03 6.26
N LEU A 178 -11.15 4.56 6.24
CA LEU A 178 -10.59 3.71 7.30
C LEU A 178 -10.64 4.41 8.65
N TYR A 179 -10.19 5.66 8.72
CA TYR A 179 -10.23 6.47 9.93
C TYR A 179 -11.65 6.64 10.46
N GLN A 180 -12.56 7.17 9.63
CA GLN A 180 -13.95 7.45 10.06
C GLN A 180 -14.69 6.17 10.45
N SER A 181 -14.50 5.08 9.71
CA SER A 181 -15.11 3.80 10.05
C SER A 181 -14.60 3.24 11.38
N ALA A 182 -13.27 3.36 11.65
CA ALA A 182 -12.71 2.93 12.91
C ALA A 182 -13.24 3.77 14.09
N ILE A 183 -13.30 5.10 13.92
CA ILE A 183 -13.84 6.01 14.94
C ILE A 183 -15.34 5.75 15.20
N ALA A 184 -16.13 5.57 14.15
CA ALA A 184 -17.57 5.25 14.29
C ALA A 184 -17.82 3.95 15.06
N LEU A 185 -16.87 3.01 15.03
CA LEU A 185 -16.91 1.74 15.77
C LEU A 185 -16.18 1.81 17.13
N GLY A 186 -15.76 2.98 17.58
CA GLY A 186 -15.24 3.19 18.93
C GLY A 186 -13.72 3.22 19.07
N ALA A 187 -12.95 3.26 17.97
CA ALA A 187 -11.53 3.56 18.07
C ALA A 187 -11.32 4.97 18.61
N THR A 188 -10.26 5.15 19.38
CA THR A 188 -9.79 6.47 19.79
C THR A 188 -8.47 6.80 19.09
N HIS A 189 -8.09 8.07 19.05
CA HIS A 189 -6.84 8.48 18.43
C HIS A 189 -6.14 9.59 19.22
N ARG A 190 -4.83 9.68 19.04
CA ARG A 190 -3.96 10.73 19.56
C ARG A 190 -3.08 11.24 18.42
N PHE A 191 -3.48 12.33 17.81
CA PHE A 191 -2.73 13.02 16.75
C PHE A 191 -1.77 14.06 17.34
N GLY A 192 -0.69 14.33 16.58
CA GLY A 192 0.35 15.27 16.99
C GLY A 192 1.17 14.77 18.17
N ALA A 193 1.13 13.47 18.44
CA ALA A 193 1.82 12.83 19.55
C ALA A 193 2.77 11.74 18.99
N PRO A 194 3.92 12.11 18.42
CA PRO A 194 4.91 11.15 17.96
C PRO A 194 5.34 10.24 19.11
N VAL A 195 5.32 8.94 18.86
CA VAL A 195 5.80 7.95 19.83
C VAL A 195 7.33 8.01 19.86
N GLU A 196 7.87 8.28 21.03
CA GLU A 196 9.30 8.40 21.29
C GLU A 196 9.91 7.08 21.77
N ALA A 197 9.15 6.34 22.61
CA ALA A 197 9.58 5.06 23.12
C ALA A 197 8.37 4.11 23.38
N ILE A 198 8.68 2.83 23.37
CA ILE A 198 7.77 1.74 23.71
C ILE A 198 8.53 0.86 24.70
N ASP A 199 8.12 0.92 25.97
CA ASP A 199 8.82 0.21 27.03
C ASP A 199 7.96 -0.98 27.50
N PRO A 200 8.46 -2.22 27.33
CA PRO A 200 7.82 -3.38 27.93
C PRO A 200 7.76 -3.25 29.46
N VAL A 201 6.63 -3.53 30.08
CA VAL A 201 6.47 -3.39 31.54
C VAL A 201 7.22 -4.52 32.23
N VAL A 202 8.23 -4.16 33.04
CA VAL A 202 9.06 -5.12 33.77
C VAL A 202 8.24 -5.82 34.86
N GLY A 203 8.19 -7.14 34.79
CA GLY A 203 7.43 -7.97 35.77
C GLY A 203 5.92 -7.87 35.67
N GLY A 204 5.40 -7.26 34.60
CA GLY A 204 3.97 -7.15 34.29
C GLY A 204 3.69 -7.44 32.82
N ASP A 205 2.43 -7.42 32.45
CA ASP A 205 1.97 -7.58 31.08
C ASP A 205 1.78 -6.20 30.42
N GLY A 206 2.17 -6.09 29.12
CA GLY A 206 1.90 -4.92 28.31
C GLY A 206 3.05 -3.95 28.14
N PHE A 207 2.70 -2.75 27.67
CA PHE A 207 3.67 -1.76 27.17
C PHE A 207 3.28 -0.36 27.64
N GLU A 208 4.28 0.43 28.02
CA GLU A 208 4.15 1.86 28.18
C GLU A 208 4.56 2.54 26.86
N VAL A 209 3.60 3.22 26.24
CA VAL A 209 3.82 4.01 25.00
C VAL A 209 4.08 5.45 25.40
N ARG A 210 5.31 5.93 25.23
CA ARG A 210 5.72 7.29 25.58
C ARG A 210 5.69 8.25 24.40
N THR A 211 5.12 9.41 24.65
CA THR A 211 5.11 10.54 23.74
C THR A 211 5.52 11.80 24.46
N ALA A 212 5.81 12.89 23.75
CA ALA A 212 6.09 14.20 24.36
C ALA A 212 4.92 14.73 25.23
N TRP A 213 3.72 14.15 25.11
CA TRP A 213 2.50 14.58 25.82
C TRP A 213 2.18 13.70 27.03
N GLY A 214 3.02 12.73 27.31
CA GLY A 214 2.87 11.77 28.41
C GLY A 214 2.84 10.32 27.92
N SER A 215 2.62 9.42 28.88
CA SER A 215 2.59 7.97 28.64
C SER A 215 1.18 7.43 28.59
N ALA A 216 1.01 6.32 27.87
CA ALA A 216 -0.21 5.51 27.85
C ALA A 216 0.16 4.04 27.95
N TRP A 217 -0.61 3.27 28.71
CA TRP A 217 -0.43 1.84 28.82
C TRP A 217 -1.38 1.09 27.87
N ALA A 218 -0.90 -0.03 27.32
CA ALA A 218 -1.73 -0.98 26.57
C ALA A 218 -1.17 -2.41 26.72
N PRO A 219 -2.03 -3.44 26.82
CA PRO A 219 -1.61 -4.84 26.86
C PRO A 219 -0.89 -5.28 25.60
N GLN A 220 -1.27 -4.72 24.45
CA GLN A 220 -0.69 -5.06 23.15
C GLN A 220 -0.38 -3.82 22.33
N VAL A 221 0.71 -3.87 21.57
CA VAL A 221 1.13 -2.79 20.66
C VAL A 221 1.32 -3.32 19.23
N VAL A 222 0.85 -2.54 18.25
CA VAL A 222 1.06 -2.83 16.84
C VAL A 222 1.82 -1.68 16.20
N LEU A 223 3.06 -1.93 15.83
CA LEU A 223 3.93 -0.97 15.18
C LEU A 223 3.64 -0.94 13.67
N ALA A 224 2.93 0.09 13.22
CA ALA A 224 2.56 0.36 11.83
C ALA A 224 3.05 1.75 11.37
N ALA A 225 4.16 2.21 11.93
CA ALA A 225 4.70 3.56 11.78
C ALA A 225 5.47 3.80 10.47
N GLY A 226 5.35 2.88 9.49
CA GLY A 226 6.04 3.03 8.22
C GLY A 226 7.56 3.11 8.38
N LEU A 227 8.20 4.18 7.89
CA LEU A 227 9.65 4.39 8.07
C LEU A 227 10.07 4.52 9.53
N GLY A 228 9.17 4.96 10.41
CA GLY A 228 9.43 5.03 11.86
C GLY A 228 9.63 3.65 12.51
N ASN A 229 9.23 2.57 11.86
CA ASN A 229 9.44 1.22 12.38
C ASN A 229 10.94 0.83 12.44
N GLU A 230 11.80 1.43 11.60
CA GLU A 230 13.25 1.21 11.71
C GLU A 230 13.76 1.55 13.11
N ARG A 231 13.25 2.64 13.70
CA ARG A 231 13.64 3.11 15.03
C ARG A 231 12.83 2.46 16.15
N LEU A 232 11.53 2.23 15.93
CA LEU A 232 10.63 1.79 16.98
C LEU A 232 10.63 0.26 17.19
N ALA A 233 10.76 -0.53 16.12
CA ALA A 233 10.69 -1.98 16.23
C ALA A 233 11.80 -2.61 17.10
N PRO A 234 13.06 -2.09 17.12
CA PRO A 234 14.07 -2.58 18.03
C PRO A 234 13.70 -2.45 19.53
N MET A 235 12.85 -1.49 19.88
CA MET A 235 12.39 -1.30 21.27
C MET A 235 11.53 -2.47 21.77
N VAL A 236 10.97 -3.23 20.84
CA VAL A 236 10.22 -4.46 21.14
C VAL A 236 10.95 -5.71 20.64
N GLY A 237 12.26 -5.64 20.44
CA GLY A 237 13.11 -6.77 20.07
C GLY A 237 12.96 -7.28 18.64
N VAL A 238 12.46 -6.46 17.71
CA VAL A 238 12.26 -6.81 16.30
C VAL A 238 13.19 -5.97 15.41
N HIS A 239 13.94 -6.63 14.52
CA HIS A 239 14.70 -5.94 13.48
C HIS A 239 13.78 -5.62 12.29
N CYS A 240 13.66 -4.33 11.95
CA CYS A 240 12.79 -3.88 10.85
C CYS A 240 13.58 -2.97 9.89
N PRO A 241 14.36 -3.54 8.95
CA PRO A 241 15.25 -2.79 8.06
C PRO A 241 14.47 -2.13 6.91
N VAL A 242 13.72 -1.09 7.22
CA VAL A 242 13.01 -0.30 6.20
C VAL A 242 13.78 0.96 5.85
N ARG A 243 13.71 1.35 4.58
CA ARG A 243 14.35 2.55 4.05
C ARG A 243 13.42 3.33 3.13
N PRO A 244 13.61 4.65 3.00
CA PRO A 244 12.84 5.45 2.08
C PRO A 244 13.27 5.22 0.63
N VAL A 245 12.30 5.09 -0.28
CA VAL A 245 12.50 5.18 -1.73
C VAL A 245 11.54 6.22 -2.27
N ARG A 246 12.09 7.30 -2.84
CA ARG A 246 11.29 8.40 -3.37
C ARG A 246 10.52 7.99 -4.62
N GLY A 247 9.25 8.39 -4.71
CA GLY A 247 8.44 8.27 -5.90
C GLY A 247 7.71 9.57 -6.20
N GLN A 248 7.83 10.06 -7.44
CA GLN A 248 7.20 11.28 -7.88
C GLN A 248 5.93 10.99 -8.67
N VAL A 249 4.95 11.88 -8.54
CA VAL A 249 3.64 11.82 -9.21
C VAL A 249 3.31 13.20 -9.77
N LEU A 250 2.77 13.21 -11.00
CA LEU A 250 2.22 14.41 -11.62
C LEU A 250 0.70 14.30 -11.73
N VAL A 251 0.02 15.43 -11.70
CA VAL A 251 -1.44 15.51 -11.91
C VAL A 251 -1.73 16.51 -13.00
N THR A 252 -2.53 16.09 -13.98
CA THR A 252 -2.99 16.97 -15.04
C THR A 252 -4.20 17.80 -14.63
N GLU A 253 -4.52 18.82 -15.41
CA GLU A 253 -5.85 19.42 -15.41
C GLU A 253 -6.93 18.36 -15.62
N LYS A 254 -8.17 18.70 -15.24
CA LYS A 254 -9.30 17.79 -15.37
C LYS A 254 -9.74 17.66 -16.83
N VAL A 255 -9.99 16.43 -17.23
CA VAL A 255 -10.62 16.09 -18.51
C VAL A 255 -11.85 15.24 -18.25
N ARG A 256 -12.72 15.12 -19.25
CA ARG A 256 -13.87 14.19 -19.15
C ARG A 256 -13.40 12.77 -18.86
N PRO A 257 -14.25 11.90 -18.31
CA PRO A 257 -13.90 10.49 -18.10
C PRO A 257 -13.59 9.81 -19.45
N ILE A 258 -12.33 9.44 -19.65
CA ILE A 258 -11.83 8.78 -20.88
C ILE A 258 -10.98 7.54 -20.57
N LEU A 259 -10.42 7.45 -19.37
CA LEU A 259 -9.60 6.32 -18.94
C LEU A 259 -10.36 5.52 -17.87
N GLY A 260 -11.11 4.51 -18.30
CA GLY A 260 -11.94 3.67 -17.44
C GLY A 260 -11.19 2.58 -16.68
N PHE A 261 -9.86 2.52 -16.79
CA PHE A 261 -8.98 1.51 -16.19
C PHE A 261 -7.67 2.14 -15.73
N PRO A 262 -7.00 1.59 -14.72
CA PRO A 262 -5.64 1.98 -14.38
C PRO A 262 -4.62 1.28 -15.28
N THR A 263 -3.47 1.94 -15.45
CA THR A 263 -2.25 1.31 -15.95
C THR A 263 -1.20 1.30 -14.84
N ASN A 264 -0.06 0.66 -15.06
CA ASN A 264 1.06 0.75 -14.13
C ASN A 264 1.50 2.20 -13.86
N ASP A 265 1.32 3.11 -14.84
CA ASP A 265 1.85 4.47 -14.81
C ASP A 265 0.79 5.57 -14.88
N ILE A 266 -0.45 5.27 -15.27
CA ILE A 266 -1.49 6.28 -15.49
C ILE A 266 -2.82 5.79 -14.94
N ARG A 267 -3.53 6.65 -14.22
CA ARG A 267 -4.93 6.44 -13.89
C ARG A 267 -5.70 7.76 -13.89
N GLN A 268 -6.99 7.70 -14.17
CA GLN A 268 -7.87 8.86 -14.04
C GLN A 268 -8.57 8.85 -12.68
N THR A 269 -8.69 10.02 -12.07
CA THR A 269 -9.48 10.19 -10.84
C THR A 269 -10.94 10.43 -11.17
N ASP A 270 -11.85 10.19 -10.21
CA ASP A 270 -13.27 10.48 -10.37
C ASP A 270 -13.52 11.98 -10.67
N GLU A 271 -12.63 12.86 -10.21
CA GLU A 271 -12.68 14.30 -10.46
C GLU A 271 -12.19 14.70 -11.87
N GLY A 272 -11.64 13.75 -12.64
CA GLY A 272 -11.22 13.91 -14.03
C GLY A 272 -9.74 14.19 -14.25
N GLY A 273 -8.93 14.42 -13.20
CA GLY A 273 -7.48 14.57 -13.34
C GLY A 273 -6.80 13.25 -13.67
N LEU A 274 -5.77 13.26 -14.52
CA LEU A 274 -4.91 12.10 -14.71
C LEU A 274 -3.76 12.17 -13.70
N LEU A 275 -3.54 11.08 -12.95
CA LEU A 275 -2.32 10.87 -12.22
C LEU A 275 -1.33 10.14 -13.13
N LEU A 276 -0.13 10.69 -13.24
CA LEU A 276 0.99 10.15 -13.99
C LEU A 276 2.10 9.80 -13.00
N GLY A 277 2.59 8.60 -13.03
CA GLY A 277 3.59 8.12 -12.07
C GLY A 277 4.33 6.91 -12.63
N SER A 278 5.23 6.38 -11.90
CA SER A 278 5.97 6.99 -10.80
C SER A 278 7.46 6.76 -11.03
N SER A 279 8.29 7.56 -10.35
CA SER A 279 9.73 7.27 -10.29
C SER A 279 10.06 6.33 -9.13
N GLN A 280 11.28 5.77 -9.14
CA GLN A 280 11.91 5.08 -8.02
C GLN A 280 13.31 5.64 -7.83
N GLU A 281 13.57 6.26 -6.69
CA GLU A 281 14.80 7.04 -6.49
C GLU A 281 15.36 6.77 -5.10
N GLU A 282 16.65 6.45 -5.04
CA GLU A 282 17.43 6.34 -3.81
C GLU A 282 17.87 7.74 -3.38
N ALA A 283 16.97 8.50 -2.77
CA ALA A 283 17.18 9.90 -2.39
C ALA A 283 17.20 10.11 -0.86
N GLY A 284 17.25 9.03 -0.07
CA GLY A 284 17.12 9.11 1.37
C GLY A 284 15.78 9.76 1.76
N PHE A 285 15.81 10.64 2.75
CA PHE A 285 14.61 11.36 3.23
C PHE A 285 14.28 12.62 2.43
N ASP A 286 14.87 12.83 1.24
CA ASP A 286 14.53 13.95 0.37
C ASP A 286 13.21 13.66 -0.38
N ASP A 287 12.15 14.41 -0.07
CA ASP A 287 10.82 14.31 -0.67
C ASP A 287 10.54 15.41 -1.70
N ARG A 288 11.58 16.09 -2.22
CA ARG A 288 11.44 17.13 -3.24
C ARG A 288 11.24 16.52 -4.63
N VAL A 289 10.42 17.19 -5.45
CA VAL A 289 10.26 16.87 -6.87
C VAL A 289 11.48 17.34 -7.65
N THR A 290 11.93 16.52 -8.61
CA THR A 290 13.01 16.86 -9.54
C THR A 290 12.49 16.97 -10.96
N ILE A 291 12.98 17.97 -11.71
CA ILE A 291 12.55 18.23 -13.10
C ILE A 291 12.86 17.04 -14.00
N GLY A 292 14.02 16.39 -13.82
CA GLY A 292 14.44 15.24 -14.64
C GLY A 292 13.43 14.10 -14.59
N ASN A 293 13.06 13.68 -13.38
CA ASN A 293 12.09 12.59 -13.20
C ASN A 293 10.67 13.01 -13.57
N ALA A 294 10.26 14.23 -13.25
CA ALA A 294 8.97 14.76 -13.71
C ALA A 294 8.86 14.74 -15.24
N SER A 295 9.93 15.13 -15.95
CA SER A 295 9.98 15.07 -17.41
C SER A 295 9.93 13.64 -17.95
N ALA A 296 10.62 12.71 -17.30
CA ALA A 296 10.60 11.29 -17.69
C ALA A 296 9.19 10.69 -17.54
N ILE A 297 8.52 10.97 -16.40
CA ILE A 297 7.12 10.55 -16.15
C ILE A 297 6.19 11.12 -17.22
N ALA A 298 6.27 12.43 -17.50
CA ALA A 298 5.43 13.08 -18.49
C ALA A 298 5.65 12.51 -19.89
N ARG A 299 6.91 12.26 -20.27
CA ARG A 299 7.27 11.68 -21.57
C ARG A 299 6.68 10.28 -21.74
N ARG A 300 6.83 9.41 -20.73
CA ARG A 300 6.27 8.06 -20.76
C ARG A 300 4.74 8.10 -20.88
N ALA A 301 4.07 9.00 -20.18
CA ALA A 301 2.64 9.17 -20.29
C ALA A 301 2.21 9.60 -21.71
N VAL A 302 2.94 10.51 -22.35
CA VAL A 302 2.71 10.94 -23.74
C VAL A 302 3.05 9.82 -24.74
N ASP A 303 4.11 9.06 -24.50
CA ASP A 303 4.44 7.87 -25.33
C ASP A 303 3.33 6.81 -25.24
N THR A 304 2.61 6.72 -24.11
CA THR A 304 1.46 5.82 -23.98
C THR A 304 0.20 6.37 -24.63
N PHE A 305 -0.15 7.60 -24.32
CA PHE A 305 -1.36 8.28 -24.80
C PHE A 305 -1.00 9.70 -25.29
N PRO A 306 -0.79 9.92 -26.60
CA PRO A 306 -0.32 11.20 -27.13
C PRO A 306 -1.16 12.42 -26.81
N PHE A 307 -2.48 12.25 -26.57
CA PHE A 307 -3.36 13.38 -26.20
C PHE A 307 -2.92 14.07 -24.91
N ILE A 308 -2.19 13.37 -24.01
CA ILE A 308 -1.67 13.92 -22.75
C ILE A 308 -0.70 15.08 -23.00
N ALA A 309 -0.02 15.12 -24.15
CA ALA A 309 0.85 16.23 -24.52
C ALA A 309 0.16 17.61 -24.54
N ASN A 310 -1.16 17.64 -24.69
CA ASN A 310 -1.96 18.86 -24.71
C ASN A 310 -2.48 19.26 -23.33
N LEU A 311 -2.21 18.48 -22.29
CA LEU A 311 -2.70 18.74 -20.94
C LEU A 311 -1.67 19.50 -20.12
N ARG A 312 -2.16 20.38 -19.24
CA ARG A 312 -1.33 21.09 -18.28
C ARG A 312 -1.12 20.24 -17.03
N ILE A 313 0.10 20.21 -16.52
CA ILE A 313 0.38 19.67 -15.19
C ILE A 313 0.00 20.76 -14.18
N VAL A 314 -0.95 20.43 -13.30
CA VAL A 314 -1.46 21.37 -12.28
C VAL A 314 -0.86 21.14 -10.91
N ARG A 315 -0.31 19.95 -10.68
CA ARG A 315 0.37 19.60 -9.41
C ARG A 315 1.38 18.51 -9.62
N SER A 316 2.44 18.56 -8.81
CA SER A 316 3.40 17.45 -8.64
C SER A 316 3.75 17.32 -7.16
N TRP A 317 4.08 16.10 -6.77
CA TRP A 317 4.65 15.81 -5.44
C TRP A 317 5.55 14.60 -5.49
N ALA A 318 6.35 14.42 -4.46
CA ALA A 318 7.07 13.20 -4.20
C ALA A 318 6.66 12.65 -2.83
N ALA A 319 6.75 11.35 -2.67
CA ALA A 319 6.50 10.66 -1.40
C ALA A 319 7.52 9.54 -1.21
N LEU A 320 7.81 9.26 0.06
CA LEU A 320 8.78 8.24 0.43
C LEU A 320 8.09 6.91 0.67
N ARG A 321 8.38 5.93 -0.19
CA ARG A 321 7.91 4.54 0.01
C ARG A 321 8.64 3.92 1.19
N VAL A 322 7.96 3.03 1.88
CA VAL A 322 8.51 2.20 2.96
C VAL A 322 9.01 0.91 2.33
N MET A 323 10.30 0.84 2.04
CA MET A 323 10.89 -0.31 1.34
C MET A 323 11.75 -1.15 2.27
N THR A 324 11.52 -2.46 2.24
CA THR A 324 12.42 -3.46 2.81
C THR A 324 13.53 -3.81 1.81
N PRO A 325 14.63 -4.45 2.21
CA PRO A 325 15.71 -4.81 1.29
C PRO A 325 15.28 -5.68 0.11
N ASP A 326 14.30 -6.57 0.31
CA ASP A 326 13.78 -7.50 -0.70
C ASP A 326 12.41 -7.08 -1.29
N GLY A 327 11.86 -5.94 -0.85
CA GLY A 327 10.56 -5.44 -1.30
C GLY A 327 9.33 -6.17 -0.73
N LEU A 328 9.51 -7.25 0.04
CA LEU A 328 8.41 -7.97 0.69
C LEU A 328 7.99 -7.28 2.00
N PRO A 329 6.74 -7.42 2.43
CA PRO A 329 6.31 -6.92 3.74
C PRO A 329 7.12 -7.52 4.90
N ILE A 330 7.03 -6.87 6.05
CA ILE A 330 7.41 -7.45 7.34
C ILE A 330 6.13 -7.62 8.16
N TYR A 331 5.87 -8.85 8.57
CA TYR A 331 4.88 -9.20 9.59
C TYR A 331 5.61 -10.00 10.66
N GLU A 332 5.74 -9.44 11.86
CA GLU A 332 6.50 -10.06 12.94
C GLU A 332 5.75 -9.95 14.27
N ALA A 333 5.75 -11.04 15.00
CA ALA A 333 5.38 -11.07 16.42
C ALA A 333 6.67 -11.09 17.25
N SER A 334 6.82 -10.15 18.17
CA SER A 334 8.00 -10.14 19.03
C SER A 334 8.04 -11.40 19.89
N THR A 335 9.15 -12.11 19.81
CA THR A 335 9.44 -13.24 20.70
C THR A 335 10.04 -12.76 22.04
N ALA A 336 10.70 -11.61 22.03
CA ALA A 336 11.27 -11.00 23.24
C ALA A 336 10.19 -10.37 24.13
N HIS A 337 9.15 -9.80 23.51
CA HIS A 337 8.08 -9.08 24.21
C HIS A 337 6.72 -9.51 23.62
N PRO A 338 6.13 -10.62 24.07
CA PRO A 338 4.83 -11.10 23.64
C PRO A 338 3.76 -10.03 23.76
N GLY A 339 2.92 -9.88 22.75
CA GLY A 339 1.93 -8.80 22.65
C GLY A 339 2.40 -7.60 21.82
N ALA A 340 3.66 -7.56 21.38
CA ALA A 340 4.15 -6.59 20.40
C ALA A 340 4.17 -7.19 18.98
N TRP A 341 3.65 -6.42 18.04
CA TRP A 341 3.50 -6.78 16.63
C TRP A 341 4.15 -5.71 15.74
N VAL A 342 4.87 -6.12 14.72
CA VAL A 342 5.42 -5.18 13.72
C VAL A 342 4.85 -5.48 12.36
N VAL A 343 4.24 -4.48 11.74
CA VAL A 343 3.66 -4.56 10.40
C VAL A 343 4.20 -3.43 9.55
N SER A 344 4.94 -3.78 8.51
CA SER A 344 5.54 -2.80 7.59
C SER A 344 5.42 -3.30 6.16
N CYS A 345 4.89 -2.49 5.26
CA CYS A 345 4.79 -2.88 3.86
C CYS A 345 4.78 -1.69 2.91
N HIS A 346 5.32 -1.90 1.71
CA HIS A 346 5.21 -0.97 0.59
C HIS A 346 3.79 -0.95 -0.01
N SER A 347 3.14 -2.11 -0.11
CA SER A 347 1.87 -2.28 -0.83
C SER A 347 0.63 -2.04 0.03
N GLY A 348 0.63 -1.02 0.90
CA GLY A 348 -0.43 -0.76 1.88
C GLY A 348 -1.83 -0.58 1.29
N VAL A 349 -1.96 -0.10 0.04
CA VAL A 349 -3.26 -0.04 -0.66
C VAL A 349 -3.68 -1.45 -1.07
N THR A 350 -2.87 -2.16 -1.84
CA THR A 350 -3.22 -3.51 -2.32
C THR A 350 -3.56 -4.44 -1.15
N LEU A 351 -2.81 -4.38 -0.05
CA LEU A 351 -2.94 -5.26 1.11
C LEU A 351 -3.94 -4.75 2.18
N ALA A 352 -4.66 -3.64 1.94
CA ALA A 352 -5.56 -3.07 2.95
C ALA A 352 -6.65 -4.08 3.39
N ALA A 353 -7.24 -4.82 2.46
CA ALA A 353 -8.24 -5.82 2.79
C ALA A 353 -7.65 -6.98 3.61
N LEU A 354 -6.45 -7.45 3.27
CA LEU A 354 -5.74 -8.46 4.08
C LEU A 354 -5.48 -7.95 5.50
N HIS A 355 -5.07 -6.69 5.66
CA HIS A 355 -4.83 -6.11 6.99
C HIS A 355 -6.12 -6.07 7.81
N VAL A 356 -7.25 -5.71 7.21
CA VAL A 356 -8.56 -5.65 7.90
C VAL A 356 -9.08 -7.06 8.24
N HIS A 357 -9.14 -7.95 7.27
CA HIS A 357 -9.85 -9.24 7.41
C HIS A 357 -8.95 -10.36 7.95
N GLY A 358 -7.66 -10.36 7.58
CA GLY A 358 -6.71 -11.42 7.92
C GLY A 358 -5.83 -11.06 9.12
N VAL A 359 -5.02 -10.01 8.98
CA VAL A 359 -3.97 -9.66 9.97
C VAL A 359 -4.59 -9.21 11.29
N ALA A 360 -5.53 -8.27 11.27
CA ALA A 360 -6.21 -7.81 12.48
C ALA A 360 -6.93 -8.95 13.22
N ALA A 361 -7.60 -9.84 12.47
CA ALA A 361 -8.29 -10.98 13.05
C ALA A 361 -7.31 -11.98 13.70
N ALA A 362 -6.13 -12.15 13.15
CA ALA A 362 -5.13 -13.05 13.72
C ALA A 362 -4.43 -12.43 14.94
N ILE A 363 -4.06 -11.15 14.88
CA ILE A 363 -3.53 -10.38 16.02
C ILE A 363 -4.51 -10.40 17.20
N SER A 364 -5.81 -10.21 16.94
CA SER A 364 -6.86 -10.30 17.97
C SER A 364 -6.90 -11.66 18.68
N ARG A 365 -6.34 -12.71 18.07
CA ARG A 365 -6.21 -14.06 18.64
C ARG A 365 -4.80 -14.37 19.15
N GLY A 366 -3.93 -13.34 19.26
CA GLY A 366 -2.57 -13.47 19.78
C GLY A 366 -1.57 -14.16 18.83
N ARG A 367 -1.79 -14.14 17.53
CA ARG A 367 -0.90 -14.74 16.54
C ARG A 367 -0.90 -13.99 15.21
N LEU A 368 0.03 -14.29 14.33
CA LEU A 368 -0.03 -13.85 12.92
C LEU A 368 -0.68 -14.96 12.06
N PRO A 369 -1.24 -14.60 10.89
CA PRO A 369 -1.73 -15.57 9.95
C PRO A 369 -0.55 -16.42 9.41
N ALA A 370 -0.74 -17.74 9.25
CA ALA A 370 0.31 -18.61 8.69
C ALA A 370 0.74 -18.16 7.27
N GLN A 371 -0.18 -17.59 6.52
CA GLN A 371 0.09 -17.08 5.16
C GLN A 371 1.16 -15.98 5.11
N VAL A 372 1.47 -15.29 6.21
CA VAL A 372 2.49 -14.23 6.26
C VAL A 372 3.83 -14.66 6.86
N GLU A 373 4.00 -15.93 7.24
CA GLU A 373 5.24 -16.44 7.88
C GLU A 373 6.49 -16.20 7.03
N HIS A 374 6.40 -16.33 5.70
CA HIS A 374 7.49 -16.02 4.77
C HIS A 374 7.91 -14.54 4.79
N CYS A 375 7.07 -13.67 5.36
CA CYS A 375 7.33 -12.24 5.55
C CYS A 375 7.88 -11.92 6.95
N SER A 376 8.30 -12.92 7.75
CA SER A 376 8.94 -12.68 9.04
C SER A 376 10.22 -11.85 8.91
N ALA A 377 10.46 -10.95 9.87
CA ALA A 377 11.69 -10.17 9.96
C ALA A 377 12.93 -11.04 10.18
N ALA A 378 12.77 -12.25 10.67
CA ALA A 378 13.86 -13.22 10.89
C ALA A 378 14.67 -13.53 9.60
N ARG A 379 14.07 -13.34 8.42
CA ARG A 379 14.78 -13.50 7.13
C ARG A 379 15.93 -12.51 6.92
N PHE A 380 15.95 -11.41 7.69
CA PHE A 380 17.03 -10.44 7.68
C PHE A 380 18.07 -10.66 8.80
N ALA A 381 17.83 -11.61 9.71
CA ALA A 381 18.75 -11.91 10.80
C ALA A 381 19.95 -12.78 10.36
N VAL A 382 19.85 -13.46 9.21
CA VAL A 382 20.93 -14.25 8.63
C VAL A 382 21.82 -13.31 7.80
N PRO A 383 23.15 -13.25 8.02
CA PRO A 383 24.03 -12.57 7.10
C PRO A 383 23.82 -13.17 5.71
N VAL A 384 23.39 -12.35 4.75
CA VAL A 384 23.34 -12.76 3.35
C VAL A 384 24.77 -13.08 2.96
N ALA A 385 25.12 -14.38 2.93
CA ALA A 385 26.27 -14.81 2.16
C ALA A 385 26.00 -14.28 0.75
N HIS A 386 26.85 -13.40 0.24
CA HIS A 386 26.74 -12.89 -1.11
C HIS A 386 26.64 -14.05 -2.06
N ALA A 387 25.44 -14.46 -2.45
CA ALA A 387 25.20 -15.26 -3.61
C ALA A 387 25.53 -14.34 -4.80
N ALA A 388 26.80 -14.37 -5.22
CA ALA A 388 27.17 -13.87 -6.52
C ALA A 388 26.35 -14.65 -7.54
N GLY A 389 25.43 -13.98 -8.24
CA GLY A 389 24.68 -14.55 -9.36
C GLY A 389 23.19 -14.80 -9.15
N GLY A 390 22.46 -13.87 -8.54
CA GLY A 390 21.00 -13.78 -8.64
C GLY A 390 20.66 -12.54 -9.48
N GLU A 391 20.06 -12.73 -10.62
CA GLU A 391 19.57 -11.64 -11.47
C GLU A 391 18.69 -10.74 -10.62
N ALA A 392 19.18 -9.55 -10.40
CA ALA A 392 18.48 -8.48 -9.70
C ALA A 392 17.11 -8.26 -10.32
N HIS A 393 16.13 -8.11 -9.47
CA HIS A 393 14.90 -7.35 -9.66
C HIS A 393 14.96 -6.52 -10.94
N VAL A 394 14.19 -6.92 -11.95
CA VAL A 394 14.06 -6.16 -13.19
C VAL A 394 13.55 -4.77 -12.78
N PRO A 395 14.34 -3.70 -12.96
CA PRO A 395 13.84 -2.36 -12.70
C PRO A 395 12.63 -2.17 -13.60
N GLN A 396 11.52 -1.70 -13.05
CA GLN A 396 10.49 -1.10 -13.90
C GLN A 396 11.23 -0.09 -14.77
N ALA A 397 11.26 -0.36 -16.07
CA ALA A 397 12.00 0.44 -17.02
C ALA A 397 11.69 1.92 -16.80
N ALA A 398 12.74 2.70 -16.66
CA ALA A 398 12.70 4.14 -16.48
C ALA A 398 12.01 4.85 -17.64
#